data_dd7608945688142dc7dc470d268dafa2
#
_entry.id   dd7608945688142dc7dc470d268dafa2
#
_cell.length_a   1.000
_cell.length_b   1.000
_cell.length_c   1.000
_cell.angle_alpha   90.00
_cell.angle_beta   90.00
_cell.angle_gamma   90.00
#
_symmetry.space_group_name_H-M   'P 1'
#
loop_
_entity.id
_entity.type
_entity.pdbx_description
1 polymer ?
#
loop_
_entity_poly.entity_id
_entity_poly.type
_entity_poly.pdbx_seq_one_letter_code
_entity_poly.pdbx_strand_id
1 'polypeptide(L)'
;MYNDELIESSKIKWQSFLKGDDDAYAWLYSRYVQQLYQYGCRFTTDTEMVKDCVQDVFVNVYRQKDRYSSPPDNVKIYLMSSLRNSIFNVFNKGNLHDTYISNINYEFDLSVEEKLIETEDETSQDRKSVV
;
A
#
# COMPACT_ATOMS: atom_id res chain seq x y z
N MET A 1 -19.68 4.52 -6.75
CA MET A 1 -20.16 4.98 -5.50
C MET A 1 -19.14 5.83 -4.83
N TYR A 2 -19.31 6.01 -3.54
CA TYR A 2 -18.36 6.86 -2.83
C TYR A 2 -16.92 6.30 -2.92
N ASN A 3 -16.77 4.97 -3.03
CA ASN A 3 -15.44 4.39 -3.16
C ASN A 3 -14.81 4.71 -4.50
N ASP A 4 -15.61 4.78 -5.53
CA ASP A 4 -15.11 5.16 -6.85
C ASP A 4 -14.60 6.59 -6.83
N GLU A 5 -15.31 7.46 -6.12
CA GLU A 5 -14.87 8.83 -5.99
C GLU A 5 -13.53 8.91 -5.27
N LEU A 6 -13.37 8.13 -4.21
CA LEU A 6 -12.11 8.13 -3.48
C LEU A 6 -10.97 7.59 -4.32
N ILE A 7 -11.23 6.53 -5.06
CA ILE A 7 -10.21 5.97 -5.95
C ILE A 7 -9.80 7.02 -6.96
N GLU A 8 -10.77 7.70 -7.54
CA GLU A 8 -10.49 8.71 -8.55
C GLU A 8 -9.76 9.90 -7.94
N SER A 9 -10.18 10.36 -6.77
CA SER A 9 -9.52 11.46 -6.10
C SER A 9 -8.08 11.14 -5.79
N SER A 10 -7.82 9.93 -5.36
CA SER A 10 -6.44 9.52 -5.04
C SER A 10 -5.58 9.49 -6.29
N LYS A 11 -6.13 9.05 -7.40
CA LYS A 11 -5.37 9.03 -8.65
C LYS A 11 -5.06 10.44 -9.12
N ILE A 12 -6.00 11.35 -8.97
CA ILE A 12 -5.78 12.74 -9.35
C ILE A 12 -4.68 13.35 -8.49
N LYS A 13 -4.73 13.08 -7.18
CA LYS A 13 -3.70 13.60 -6.27
C LYS A 13 -2.34 13.00 -6.62
N TRP A 14 -2.31 11.72 -6.94
CA TRP A 14 -1.05 11.09 -7.32
C TRP A 14 -0.49 11.72 -8.58
N GLN A 15 -1.35 12.00 -9.56
CA GLN A 15 -0.90 12.67 -10.77
C GLN A 15 -0.30 14.02 -10.47
N SER A 16 -0.96 14.79 -9.59
CA SER A 16 -0.43 16.09 -9.18
C SER A 16 0.92 15.94 -8.51
N PHE A 17 1.04 14.94 -7.66
CA PHE A 17 2.31 14.65 -7.00
C PHE A 17 3.41 14.35 -8.01
N LEU A 18 3.10 13.58 -9.04
CA LEU A 18 4.10 13.25 -10.06
C LEU A 18 4.57 14.49 -10.81
N LYS A 19 3.75 15.53 -10.82
CA LYS A 19 4.12 16.79 -11.47
C LYS A 19 4.83 17.74 -10.51
N GLY A 20 5.07 17.31 -9.28
CA GLY A 20 5.82 18.10 -8.34
C GLY A 20 5.01 18.77 -7.25
N ASP A 21 3.74 18.42 -7.12
CA ASP A 21 2.86 19.03 -6.11
C ASP A 21 3.04 18.30 -4.79
N ASP A 22 3.81 18.89 -3.88
CA ASP A 22 4.06 18.28 -2.59
C ASP A 22 2.81 18.29 -1.71
N ASP A 23 1.90 19.22 -1.92
CA ASP A 23 0.65 19.23 -1.18
C ASP A 23 -0.19 17.99 -1.52
N ALA A 24 -0.12 17.56 -2.77
CA ALA A 24 -0.82 16.34 -3.16
C ALA A 24 -0.23 15.13 -2.46
N TYR A 25 1.10 15.09 -2.34
CA TYR A 25 1.76 14.02 -1.61
C TYR A 25 1.31 14.01 -0.14
N ALA A 26 1.27 15.18 0.48
CA ALA A 26 0.83 15.29 1.86
C ALA A 26 -0.62 14.83 2.01
N TRP A 27 -1.45 15.13 1.03
CA TRP A 27 -2.84 14.66 1.05
C TRP A 27 -2.90 13.14 1.03
N LEU A 28 -2.11 12.51 0.18
CA LEU A 28 -2.08 11.05 0.11
C LEU A 28 -1.61 10.47 1.43
N TYR A 29 -0.59 11.05 2.02
CA TYR A 29 -0.08 10.59 3.31
C TYR A 29 -1.17 10.67 4.37
N SER A 30 -1.77 11.84 4.51
CA SER A 30 -2.81 12.05 5.51
C SER A 30 -4.00 11.13 5.31
N ARG A 31 -4.31 10.86 4.07
CA ARG A 31 -5.47 10.04 3.76
C ARG A 31 -5.27 8.57 4.12
N TYR A 32 -4.06 8.08 3.93
CA TYR A 32 -3.85 6.63 4.00
C TYR A 32 -2.98 6.17 5.15
N VAL A 33 -2.29 7.07 5.85
CA VAL A 33 -1.32 6.63 6.86
C VAL A 33 -1.98 5.78 7.94
N GLN A 34 -3.14 6.20 8.42
CA GLN A 34 -3.81 5.48 9.49
C GLN A 34 -4.30 4.12 9.02
N GLN A 35 -4.84 4.06 7.82
CA GLN A 35 -5.32 2.80 7.28
C GLN A 35 -4.17 1.82 7.09
N LEU A 36 -3.04 2.32 6.62
CA LEU A 36 -1.86 1.46 6.46
C LEU A 36 -1.37 0.94 7.78
N TYR A 37 -1.34 1.80 8.79
CA TYR A 37 -0.91 1.38 10.12
C TYR A 37 -1.81 0.26 10.64
N GLN A 38 -3.12 0.45 10.54
CA GLN A 38 -4.06 -0.56 11.02
C GLN A 38 -3.90 -1.86 10.26
N TYR A 39 -3.70 -1.76 8.95
CA TYR A 39 -3.50 -2.94 8.14
C TYR A 39 -2.21 -3.67 8.54
N GLY A 40 -1.14 -2.93 8.75
CA GLY A 40 0.13 -3.55 9.12
C GLY A 40 0.07 -4.25 10.46
N CYS A 41 -0.72 -3.72 11.39
CA CYS A 41 -0.86 -4.33 12.71
C CYS A 41 -1.54 -5.70 12.68
N ARG A 42 -2.05 -6.08 11.53
CA ARG A 42 -2.63 -7.40 11.38
C ARG A 42 -1.56 -8.49 11.22
N PHE A 43 -0.34 -8.09 10.91
CA PHE A 43 0.75 -9.03 10.65
C PHE A 43 1.68 -9.21 11.84
N THR A 44 1.68 -8.27 12.76
CA THR A 44 2.60 -8.31 13.88
C THR A 44 2.10 -7.42 15.00
N THR A 45 2.51 -7.72 16.21
CA THR A 45 2.20 -6.88 17.36
C THR A 45 3.27 -5.82 17.59
N ASP A 46 4.33 -5.84 16.81
CA ASP A 46 5.40 -4.86 16.93
C ASP A 46 4.99 -3.58 16.22
N THR A 47 4.30 -2.72 16.94
CA THR A 47 3.71 -1.53 16.36
C THR A 47 4.76 -0.52 15.89
N GLU A 48 5.93 -0.50 16.55
CA GLU A 48 6.98 0.40 16.11
C GLU A 48 7.53 -0.02 14.77
N MET A 49 7.68 -1.33 14.57
CA MET A 49 8.10 -1.82 13.27
C MET A 49 7.07 -1.46 12.20
N VAL A 50 5.78 -1.56 12.52
CA VAL A 50 4.74 -1.21 11.56
C VAL A 50 4.86 0.26 11.18
N LYS A 51 5.06 1.14 12.17
CA LYS A 51 5.21 2.56 11.90
C LYS A 51 6.39 2.83 10.99
N ASP A 52 7.50 2.16 11.24
CA ASP A 52 8.68 2.33 10.39
C ASP A 52 8.39 1.89 8.97
N CYS A 53 7.70 0.77 8.82
CA CYS A 53 7.39 0.26 7.49
C CYS A 53 6.43 1.20 6.75
N VAL A 54 5.47 1.78 7.45
CA VAL A 54 4.56 2.75 6.84
C VAL A 54 5.36 3.95 6.32
N GLN A 55 6.28 4.44 7.13
CA GLN A 55 7.12 5.55 6.70
C GLN A 55 7.94 5.17 5.47
N ASP A 56 8.48 3.96 5.48
CA ASP A 56 9.28 3.50 4.33
C ASP A 56 8.46 3.47 3.05
N VAL A 57 7.20 3.08 3.15
CA VAL A 57 6.34 3.04 1.97
C VAL A 57 6.24 4.44 1.35
N PHE A 58 5.96 5.45 2.17
CA PHE A 58 5.79 6.80 1.65
C PHE A 58 7.11 7.41 1.21
N VAL A 59 8.19 7.14 1.93
CA VAL A 59 9.50 7.61 1.52
C VAL A 59 9.85 7.04 0.15
N ASN A 60 9.61 5.75 -0.05
CA ASN A 60 9.93 5.11 -1.33
C ASN A 60 9.07 5.66 -2.46
N VAL A 61 7.80 5.93 -2.18
CA VAL A 61 6.93 6.53 -3.19
C VAL A 61 7.52 7.87 -3.63
N TYR A 62 7.94 8.69 -2.67
CA TYR A 62 8.49 9.99 -3.01
C TYR A 62 9.79 9.87 -3.79
N ARG A 63 10.66 8.98 -3.34
CA ARG A 63 11.98 8.83 -3.96
C ARG A 63 11.90 8.29 -5.38
N GLN A 64 10.87 7.55 -5.67
CA GLN A 64 10.74 6.91 -6.97
C GLN A 64 9.72 7.61 -7.88
N LYS A 65 9.34 8.84 -7.53
CA LYS A 65 8.28 9.49 -8.29
C LYS A 65 8.63 9.64 -9.76
N ASP A 66 9.90 9.80 -10.07
CA ASP A 66 10.31 9.97 -11.46
C ASP A 66 10.19 8.68 -12.27
N ARG A 67 10.00 7.57 -11.61
CA ARG A 67 9.85 6.30 -12.29
C ARG A 67 8.41 6.00 -12.67
N TYR A 68 7.47 6.74 -12.11
CA TYR A 68 6.07 6.52 -12.42
C TYR A 68 5.69 7.38 -13.60
N SER A 69 5.06 6.77 -14.60
CA SER A 69 4.50 7.54 -15.71
C SER A 69 3.05 7.86 -15.43
N SER A 70 2.41 7.13 -14.56
CA SER A 70 1.02 7.35 -14.21
C SER A 70 0.75 6.76 -12.84
N PRO A 71 -0.35 7.18 -12.20
CA PRO A 71 -0.67 6.63 -10.88
C PRO A 71 -1.12 5.17 -10.99
N PRO A 72 -1.01 4.42 -9.88
CA PRO A 72 -1.57 3.08 -9.87
C PRO A 72 -3.08 3.13 -10.04
N ASP A 73 -3.64 2.06 -10.56
CA ASP A 73 -5.07 2.00 -10.77
C ASP A 73 -5.84 2.14 -9.47
N ASN A 74 -5.34 1.52 -8.41
CA ASN A 74 -5.94 1.64 -7.09
C ASN A 74 -4.85 1.97 -6.10
N VAL A 75 -4.81 3.23 -5.70
CA VAL A 75 -3.75 3.72 -4.82
C VAL A 75 -3.75 2.99 -3.48
N LYS A 76 -4.93 2.77 -2.91
CA LYS A 76 -5.02 2.11 -1.61
C LYS A 76 -4.42 0.72 -1.65
N ILE A 77 -4.79 -0.07 -2.64
CA ILE A 77 -4.27 -1.43 -2.75
C ILE A 77 -2.78 -1.42 -3.02
N TYR A 78 -2.34 -0.49 -3.84
CA TYR A 78 -0.91 -0.37 -4.13
C TYR A 78 -0.11 -0.10 -2.86
N LEU A 79 -0.58 0.84 -2.05
CA LEU A 79 0.10 1.18 -0.81
C LEU A 79 0.07 0.03 0.18
N MET A 80 -1.06 -0.66 0.27
CA MET A 80 -1.17 -1.80 1.18
C MET A 80 -0.23 -2.93 0.77
N SER A 81 -0.13 -3.20 -0.51
CA SER A 81 0.80 -4.23 -0.98
C SER A 81 2.24 -3.84 -0.69
N SER A 82 2.57 -2.57 -0.89
CA SER A 82 3.91 -2.09 -0.60
C SER A 82 4.24 -2.24 0.87
N LEU A 83 3.27 -1.93 1.72
CA LEU A 83 3.48 -2.07 3.16
C LEU A 83 3.70 -3.52 3.55
N ARG A 84 2.88 -4.42 3.02
CA ARG A 84 3.03 -5.83 3.33
C ARG A 84 4.39 -6.34 2.90
N ASN A 85 4.84 -5.93 1.73
CA ASN A 85 6.17 -6.31 1.28
C ASN A 85 7.24 -5.80 2.23
N SER A 86 7.08 -4.58 2.70
CA SER A 86 8.05 -4.00 3.62
C SER A 86 8.09 -4.78 4.92
N ILE A 87 6.94 -5.14 5.46
CA ILE A 87 6.88 -5.90 6.71
C ILE A 87 7.51 -7.27 6.53
N PHE A 88 7.17 -7.95 5.46
CA PHE A 88 7.72 -9.29 5.22
C PHE A 88 9.22 -9.24 4.98
N ASN A 89 9.71 -8.15 4.38
CA ASN A 89 11.15 -7.99 4.21
C ASN A 89 11.86 -7.90 5.56
N VAL A 90 11.24 -7.24 6.53
CA VAL A 90 11.82 -7.17 7.87
C VAL A 90 11.87 -8.57 8.48
N PHE A 91 10.78 -9.32 8.35
CA PHE A 91 10.77 -10.70 8.86
C PHE A 91 11.85 -11.54 8.20
N ASN A 92 11.99 -11.41 6.89
CA ASN A 92 12.89 -12.26 6.13
C ASN A 92 14.35 -11.94 6.36
N LYS A 93 14.67 -10.74 6.81
CA LYS A 93 16.06 -10.39 7.06
C LYS A 93 16.68 -11.25 8.14
N GLY A 94 15.85 -11.69 9.09
CA GLY A 94 16.35 -12.51 10.16
C GLY A 94 16.30 -13.99 9.87
N ASN A 95 15.68 -14.39 8.76
CA ASN A 95 15.47 -15.80 8.51
C ASN A 95 15.20 -16.05 7.03
N LEU A 96 16.24 -16.37 6.29
CA LEU A 96 16.11 -16.66 4.87
C LEU A 96 15.19 -17.83 4.60
N HIS A 97 15.12 -18.71 5.57
CA HIS A 97 14.29 -19.91 5.43
C HIS A 97 12.84 -19.56 5.20
N ASP A 98 12.39 -18.46 5.75
CA ASP A 98 10.99 -18.06 5.71
C ASP A 98 10.63 -17.33 4.44
N THR A 99 11.58 -17.02 3.60
CA THR A 99 11.30 -16.23 2.41
C THR A 99 10.25 -16.87 1.53
N TYR A 100 10.42 -18.15 1.28
CA TYR A 100 9.51 -18.89 0.42
C TYR A 100 8.11 -18.95 1.05
N ILE A 101 8.07 -19.24 2.32
CA ILE A 101 6.79 -19.34 3.03
C ILE A 101 6.11 -17.98 3.06
N SER A 102 6.88 -16.94 3.26
CA SER A 102 6.32 -15.59 3.28
C SER A 102 5.70 -15.22 1.94
N ASN A 103 6.31 -15.62 0.86
CA ASN A 103 5.78 -15.34 -0.46
C ASN A 103 4.43 -16.03 -0.68
N ILE A 104 4.32 -17.25 -0.20
CA ILE A 104 3.06 -17.98 -0.32
C ILE A 104 1.99 -17.28 0.50
N ASN A 105 2.34 -16.92 1.72
CA ASN A 105 1.40 -16.24 2.60
C ASN A 105 1.00 -14.88 2.02
N TYR A 106 1.95 -14.22 1.40
CA TYR A 106 1.68 -12.92 0.79
C TYR A 106 0.57 -13.02 -0.24
N GLU A 107 0.66 -14.01 -1.12
CA GLU A 107 -0.36 -14.16 -2.15
C GLU A 107 -1.72 -14.51 -1.54
N PHE A 108 -1.71 -15.36 -0.55
CA PHE A 108 -2.94 -15.74 0.11
C PHE A 108 -3.57 -14.53 0.81
N ASP A 109 -2.76 -13.78 1.53
CA ASP A 109 -3.25 -12.61 2.25
C ASP A 109 -3.77 -11.55 1.31
N LEU A 110 -3.11 -11.38 0.18
CA LEU A 110 -3.58 -10.42 -0.82
C LEU A 110 -4.96 -10.79 -1.32
N SER A 111 -5.18 -12.07 -1.56
CA SER A 111 -6.47 -12.55 -2.03
C SER A 111 -7.55 -12.27 -0.99
N VAL A 112 -7.26 -12.53 0.28
CA VAL A 112 -8.21 -12.26 1.35
C VAL A 112 -8.48 -10.78 1.46
N GLU A 113 -7.43 -9.99 1.38
CA GLU A 113 -7.57 -8.55 1.50
C GLU A 113 -8.39 -7.97 0.36
N GLU A 114 -8.24 -8.51 -0.82
CA GLU A 114 -9.04 -8.07 -1.94
C GLU A 114 -10.51 -8.31 -1.69
N LYS A 115 -10.85 -9.44 -1.10
CA LYS A 115 -12.23 -9.73 -0.78
C LYS A 115 -12.78 -8.76 0.25
N LEU A 116 -11.97 -8.45 1.25
CA LEU A 116 -12.39 -7.50 2.27
C LEU A 116 -12.60 -6.12 1.67
N ILE A 117 -11.72 -5.73 0.78
CA ILE A 117 -11.85 -4.44 0.13
C ILE A 117 -13.10 -4.40 -0.72
N GLU A 118 -13.39 -5.48 -1.43
CA GLU A 118 -14.61 -5.55 -2.21
C GLU A 118 -15.85 -5.37 -1.33
N THR A 119 -15.83 -6.03 -0.18
CA THR A 119 -16.96 -5.95 0.73
C THR A 119 -17.17 -4.54 1.20
N GLU A 120 -16.07 -3.86 1.52
CA GLU A 120 -16.15 -2.49 2.01
C GLU A 120 -16.38 -1.49 0.91
N ASP A 121 -15.62 -1.62 -0.15
CA ASP A 121 -15.56 -0.61 -1.20
C ASP A 121 -16.33 -0.98 -2.45
N GLU A 122 -16.61 -2.25 -2.61
CA GLU A 122 -17.31 -2.73 -3.78
C GLU A 122 -16.57 -2.42 -5.06
N THR A 123 -15.26 -2.27 -4.95
CA THR A 123 -14.40 -2.07 -6.12
C THR A 123 -13.12 -2.83 -5.89
N SER A 124 -12.69 -3.56 -6.87
CA SER A 124 -11.48 -4.34 -6.71
C SER A 124 -10.96 -4.86 -8.03
N GLN A 125 -11.38 -4.25 -9.11
CA GLN A 125 -10.99 -4.75 -10.41
C GLN A 125 -9.50 -4.63 -10.65
N ASP A 126 -8.85 -3.74 -9.95
CA ASP A 126 -7.48 -3.40 -10.25
C ASP A 126 -6.46 -4.15 -9.42
N ARG A 127 -6.90 -5.13 -8.69
CA ARG A 127 -5.97 -5.81 -7.79
C ARG A 127 -4.80 -6.44 -8.51
N LYS A 128 -4.96 -6.75 -9.77
CA LYS A 128 -3.87 -7.35 -10.52
C LYS A 128 -2.72 -6.41 -10.72
N SER A 129 -3.00 -5.14 -10.79
CA SER A 129 -1.96 -4.15 -11.02
C SER A 129 -1.13 -3.93 -9.76
N VAL A 130 -1.55 -4.47 -8.66
CA VAL A 130 -0.88 -4.28 -7.39
C VAL A 130 0.25 -5.28 -7.19
N VAL A 131 0.14 -6.39 -7.86
CA VAL A 131 1.10 -7.47 -7.73
C VAL A 131 2.21 -7.35 -8.76
#